data_3e9ec5876cd6aea9e83c0b8c17bd2bc2
#
_entry.id   3e9ec5876cd6aea9e83c0b8c17bd2bc2
#
_cell.length_a   1.000
_cell.length_b   1.000
_cell.length_c   1.000
_cell.angle_alpha   90.00
_cell.angle_beta   90.00
_cell.angle_gamma   90.00
#
_symmetry.space_group_name_H-M   'P 1'
#
loop_
_entity.id
_entity.type
_entity.pdbx_description
1 polymer ?
#
loop_
_entity_poly.entity_id
_entity_poly.type
_entity_poly.pdbx_seq_one_letter_code
_entity_poly.pdbx_strand_id
1 'polypeptide(L)'
;VKQVKGNVAVVGLGYVGLPLAVSFAKRLPVVGFDINTRRVDELQKGADRTGETLASDLKNPNLSFTTDAKRLRECRYIVVAVPTPVDKANVPDLEPVISASRIVGENLAKGSIVIFESTVYPGVTEEVCLPLLEEKSGLKLGDFKIGYSPERINPGDHEHTIGKIEKIVSACDAETLDEVDALYSLVARSVYRAPSIATAEAAKVIENIQRDLNIALMNELSLIFSRLGLNTDEVLAAAGTKWNFHKYHPGLVGGHCIGVDPYYLTYRAQQFGYHSQVILAGRQINDSMPIHVGEMVIKGIAHVGKPIKGATVLILGLTFKENVPDIRNSKVHNTITYLQGFGVKVLGCEPLLSADAVRKYFGIENVEFGKLPKCDCVVIANKHDAFRSLTLDQLKARMSPPVLIDIKNLFDRHAAQAAGFYYQSL
;
A
#
# COMPACT_ATOMS: atom_id res chain seq x y z
N VAL A 1 31.41 -8.14 14.55
CA VAL A 1 30.60 -7.42 13.54
C VAL A 1 31.55 -6.99 12.43
N LYS A 2 31.39 -7.48 11.19
CA LYS A 2 32.18 -7.01 10.04
C LYS A 2 31.95 -5.50 9.89
N GLN A 3 33.03 -4.73 9.76
CA GLN A 3 32.92 -3.30 9.52
C GLN A 3 32.43 -3.05 8.09
N VAL A 4 31.25 -2.40 7.96
CA VAL A 4 30.71 -2.01 6.64
C VAL A 4 31.64 -0.96 6.03
N LYS A 5 32.16 -1.24 4.84
CA LYS A 5 33.07 -0.33 4.10
C LYS A 5 32.47 0.00 2.74
N GLY A 6 32.46 1.27 2.39
CA GLY A 6 32.00 1.75 1.09
C GLY A 6 30.71 2.56 1.16
N ASN A 7 30.36 3.14 0.01
CA ASN A 7 29.19 3.99 -0.15
C ASN A 7 27.97 3.13 -0.50
N VAL A 8 26.79 3.63 -0.18
CA VAL A 8 25.51 3.04 -0.56
C VAL A 8 24.87 3.89 -1.66
N ALA A 9 24.37 3.26 -2.71
CA ALA A 9 23.43 3.88 -3.63
C ALA A 9 22.03 3.34 -3.35
N VAL A 10 21.02 4.20 -3.42
CA VAL A 10 19.60 3.80 -3.39
C VAL A 10 18.95 4.25 -4.70
N VAL A 11 18.48 3.28 -5.49
CA VAL A 11 17.87 3.46 -6.79
C VAL A 11 16.34 3.43 -6.64
N GLY A 12 15.70 4.55 -6.96
CA GLY A 12 14.28 4.80 -6.73
C GLY A 12 14.05 5.49 -5.38
N LEU A 13 13.62 6.76 -5.44
CA LEU A 13 13.45 7.64 -4.27
C LEU A 13 11.96 7.87 -3.97
N GLY A 14 11.19 6.78 -3.98
CA GLY A 14 9.79 6.77 -3.60
C GLY A 14 9.57 6.61 -2.09
N TYR A 15 8.39 6.07 -1.73
CA TYR A 15 7.97 5.81 -0.34
C TYR A 15 8.87 4.82 0.42
N VAL A 16 9.59 3.96 -0.29
CA VAL A 16 10.50 2.96 0.27
C VAL A 16 11.94 3.45 0.24
N GLY A 17 12.43 3.81 -0.95
CA GLY A 17 13.85 4.10 -1.13
C GLY A 17 14.30 5.38 -0.44
N LEU A 18 13.48 6.43 -0.36
CA LEU A 18 13.89 7.66 0.29
C LEU A 18 14.08 7.50 1.81
N PRO A 19 13.12 6.94 2.58
CA PRO A 19 13.35 6.68 4.02
C PRO A 19 14.54 5.76 4.28
N LEU A 20 14.77 4.78 3.40
CA LEU A 20 15.93 3.89 3.50
C LEU A 20 17.25 4.65 3.25
N ALA A 21 17.32 5.49 2.21
CA ALA A 21 18.48 6.33 1.92
C ALA A 21 18.81 7.27 3.09
N VAL A 22 17.79 7.90 3.66
CA VAL A 22 17.93 8.74 4.86
C VAL A 22 18.45 7.94 6.05
N SER A 23 17.95 6.72 6.24
CA SER A 23 18.38 5.87 7.35
C SER A 23 19.83 5.45 7.22
N PHE A 24 20.29 5.03 6.03
CA PHE A 24 21.69 4.74 5.79
C PHE A 24 22.59 5.97 5.91
N ALA A 25 22.12 7.15 5.47
CA ALA A 25 22.89 8.40 5.54
C ALA A 25 23.27 8.82 6.96
N LYS A 26 22.57 8.32 7.98
CA LYS A 26 22.95 8.51 9.39
C LYS A 26 24.25 7.79 9.76
N ARG A 27 24.74 6.86 8.92
CA ARG A 27 25.90 5.99 9.20
C ARG A 27 26.94 5.97 8.12
N LEU A 28 26.55 6.14 6.84
CA LEU A 28 27.40 5.95 5.66
C LEU A 28 27.12 7.06 4.63
N PRO A 29 28.05 7.34 3.70
CA PRO A 29 27.76 8.15 2.53
C PRO A 29 26.74 7.46 1.63
N VAL A 30 25.71 8.20 1.20
CA VAL A 30 24.60 7.69 0.38
C VAL A 30 24.40 8.53 -0.87
N VAL A 31 24.24 7.86 -2.00
CA VAL A 31 23.82 8.43 -3.27
C VAL A 31 22.37 7.98 -3.53
N GLY A 32 21.42 8.88 -3.43
CA GLY A 32 20.05 8.66 -3.87
C GLY A 32 19.95 8.94 -5.37
N PHE A 33 19.58 7.92 -6.14
CA PHE A 33 19.39 8.01 -7.58
C PHE A 33 17.93 7.82 -7.96
N ASP A 34 17.40 8.70 -8.80
CA ASP A 34 16.08 8.55 -9.41
C ASP A 34 16.12 9.08 -10.85
N ILE A 35 15.40 8.38 -11.76
CA ILE A 35 15.27 8.82 -13.16
C ILE A 35 14.42 10.07 -13.31
N ASN A 36 13.58 10.39 -12.33
CA ASN A 36 12.67 11.51 -12.35
C ASN A 36 13.37 12.78 -11.88
N THR A 37 13.80 13.62 -12.81
CA THR A 37 14.48 14.90 -12.55
C THR A 37 13.70 15.77 -11.57
N ARG A 38 12.38 15.89 -11.72
CA ARG A 38 11.55 16.68 -10.81
C ARG A 38 11.61 16.17 -9.37
N ARG A 39 11.68 14.83 -9.19
CA ARG A 39 11.83 14.22 -7.86
C ARG A 39 13.17 14.58 -7.24
N VAL A 40 14.23 14.47 -7.99
CA VAL A 40 15.57 14.81 -7.54
C VAL A 40 15.69 16.29 -7.19
N ASP A 41 15.15 17.18 -8.03
CA ASP A 41 15.15 18.63 -7.79
C ASP A 41 14.39 19.00 -6.50
N GLU A 42 13.25 18.37 -6.24
CA GLU A 42 12.48 18.59 -5.00
C GLU A 42 13.29 18.17 -3.77
N LEU A 43 13.92 16.99 -3.82
CA LEU A 43 14.72 16.46 -2.71
C LEU A 43 15.97 17.30 -2.44
N GLN A 44 16.65 17.79 -3.49
CA GLN A 44 17.79 18.71 -3.36
C GLN A 44 17.38 20.05 -2.71
N LYS A 45 16.15 20.49 -2.90
CA LYS A 45 15.58 21.66 -2.23
C LYS A 45 15.07 21.39 -0.82
N GLY A 46 15.20 20.14 -0.33
CA GLY A 46 14.74 19.72 1.00
C GLY A 46 13.24 19.54 1.10
N ALA A 47 12.54 19.26 -0.03
CA ALA A 47 11.11 19.01 -0.07
C ALA A 47 10.84 17.54 -0.40
N ASP A 48 10.00 16.88 0.41
CA ASP A 48 9.51 15.52 0.17
C ASP A 48 7.99 15.51 -0.02
N ARG A 49 7.53 15.33 -1.27
CA ARG A 49 6.10 15.23 -1.59
C ARG A 49 5.43 13.96 -1.04
N THR A 50 6.21 12.96 -0.64
CA THR A 50 5.65 11.72 -0.07
C THR A 50 5.28 11.90 1.40
N GLY A 51 5.88 12.87 2.08
CA GLY A 51 5.65 13.15 3.50
C GLY A 51 6.29 12.14 4.45
N GLU A 52 7.12 11.22 3.94
CA GLU A 52 7.74 10.15 4.74
C GLU A 52 9.02 10.60 5.44
N THR A 53 9.63 11.71 5.01
CA THR A 53 10.90 12.19 5.57
C THR A 53 10.83 13.68 5.94
N LEU A 54 11.53 14.03 7.02
CA LEU A 54 11.63 15.42 7.45
C LEU A 54 12.62 16.20 6.58
N ALA A 55 12.35 17.47 6.36
CA ALA A 55 13.24 18.36 5.61
C ALA A 55 14.66 18.47 6.23
N SER A 56 14.78 18.30 7.55
CA SER A 56 16.06 18.24 8.25
C SER A 56 16.90 17.03 7.85
N ASP A 57 16.26 15.88 7.65
CA ASP A 57 16.94 14.63 7.31
C ASP A 57 17.45 14.64 5.88
N LEU A 58 16.79 15.35 4.97
CA LEU A 58 17.22 15.54 3.58
C LEU A 58 18.51 16.39 3.45
N LYS A 59 18.84 17.19 4.48
CA LYS A 59 20.04 18.03 4.55
C LYS A 59 21.25 17.32 5.15
N ASN A 60 21.18 16.01 5.40
CA ASN A 60 22.29 15.24 5.94
C ASN A 60 23.48 15.33 4.98
N PRO A 61 24.71 15.72 5.43
CA PRO A 61 25.90 15.87 4.58
C PRO A 61 26.34 14.56 3.92
N ASN A 62 25.96 13.40 4.47
CA ASN A 62 26.23 12.09 3.88
C ASN A 62 25.23 11.71 2.77
N LEU A 63 24.18 12.52 2.50
CA LEU A 63 23.13 12.22 1.54
C LEU A 63 23.21 13.16 0.34
N SER A 64 23.32 12.60 -0.85
CA SER A 64 23.27 13.35 -2.11
C SER A 64 22.23 12.75 -3.04
N PHE A 65 21.58 13.58 -3.85
CA PHE A 65 20.56 13.17 -4.81
C PHE A 65 21.00 13.46 -6.23
N THR A 66 20.78 12.53 -7.18
CA THR A 66 21.22 12.67 -8.55
C THR A 66 20.35 11.91 -9.54
N THR A 67 20.33 12.40 -10.79
CA THR A 67 19.83 11.66 -11.97
C THR A 67 20.99 11.06 -12.79
N ASP A 68 22.24 11.30 -12.42
CA ASP A 68 23.41 10.75 -13.12
C ASP A 68 23.70 9.34 -12.61
N ALA A 69 23.36 8.35 -13.45
CA ALA A 69 23.58 6.93 -13.15
C ALA A 69 25.08 6.56 -13.00
N LYS A 70 26.00 7.34 -13.56
CA LYS A 70 27.45 7.08 -13.43
C LYS A 70 27.92 7.10 -11.98
N ARG A 71 27.22 7.84 -11.11
CA ARG A 71 27.48 7.89 -9.68
C ARG A 71 27.30 6.55 -8.96
N LEU A 72 26.56 5.60 -9.57
CA LEU A 72 26.38 4.24 -9.02
C LEU A 72 27.71 3.47 -8.97
N ARG A 73 28.65 3.75 -9.88
CA ARG A 73 30.01 3.12 -9.90
C ARG A 73 30.85 3.42 -8.67
N GLU A 74 30.53 4.49 -7.95
CA GLU A 74 31.23 4.90 -6.74
C GLU A 74 30.78 4.09 -5.50
N CYS A 75 29.73 3.27 -5.64
CA CYS A 75 29.06 2.62 -4.54
C CYS A 75 29.34 1.12 -4.50
N ARG A 76 29.68 0.63 -3.31
CA ARG A 76 29.83 -0.81 -3.06
C ARG A 76 28.46 -1.50 -2.95
N TYR A 77 27.50 -0.87 -2.32
CA TYR A 77 26.17 -1.40 -2.14
C TYR A 77 25.18 -0.60 -3.00
N ILE A 78 24.43 -1.27 -3.84
CA ILE A 78 23.42 -0.64 -4.71
C ILE A 78 22.06 -1.27 -4.35
N VAL A 79 21.23 -0.51 -3.67
CA VAL A 79 19.90 -0.95 -3.24
C VAL A 79 18.85 -0.48 -4.23
N VAL A 80 18.09 -1.41 -4.82
CA VAL A 80 17.06 -1.14 -5.83
C VAL A 80 15.69 -1.19 -5.17
N ALA A 81 15.03 -0.03 -5.08
CA ALA A 81 13.74 0.17 -4.40
C ALA A 81 12.71 0.86 -5.33
N VAL A 82 12.54 0.31 -6.52
CA VAL A 82 11.60 0.81 -7.53
C VAL A 82 10.20 0.18 -7.37
N PRO A 83 9.12 0.84 -7.83
CA PRO A 83 7.77 0.29 -7.75
C PRO A 83 7.61 -0.96 -8.62
N THR A 84 6.69 -1.83 -8.21
CA THR A 84 6.32 -3.07 -8.91
C THR A 84 4.79 -3.18 -8.96
N PRO A 85 4.13 -2.47 -9.88
CA PRO A 85 2.68 -2.50 -10.01
C PRO A 85 2.20 -3.78 -10.72
N VAL A 86 0.87 -3.91 -10.83
CA VAL A 86 0.23 -4.83 -11.76
C VAL A 86 -0.46 -4.04 -12.87
N ASP A 87 -0.61 -4.65 -14.02
CA ASP A 87 -1.40 -4.09 -15.11
C ASP A 87 -2.93 -4.24 -14.89
N LYS A 88 -3.73 -3.82 -15.87
CA LYS A 88 -5.20 -3.91 -15.82
C LYS A 88 -5.73 -5.35 -15.77
N ALA A 89 -4.93 -6.32 -16.17
CA ALA A 89 -5.25 -7.75 -16.12
C ALA A 89 -4.71 -8.43 -14.85
N ASN A 90 -4.21 -7.63 -13.89
CA ASN A 90 -3.56 -8.10 -12.67
C ASN A 90 -2.28 -8.93 -12.92
N VAL A 91 -1.62 -8.70 -14.06
CA VAL A 91 -0.31 -9.30 -14.36
C VAL A 91 0.79 -8.42 -13.78
N PRO A 92 1.81 -8.98 -13.09
CA PRO A 92 2.94 -8.23 -12.58
C PRO A 92 3.66 -7.44 -13.67
N ASP A 93 3.80 -6.13 -13.48
CA ASP A 93 4.60 -5.27 -14.33
C ASP A 93 6.01 -5.15 -13.75
N LEU A 94 6.95 -5.87 -14.34
CA LEU A 94 8.36 -5.88 -13.94
C LEU A 94 9.19 -4.82 -14.67
N GLU A 95 8.61 -4.02 -15.59
CA GLU A 95 9.40 -3.07 -16.39
C GLU A 95 10.20 -2.07 -15.53
N PRO A 96 9.68 -1.54 -14.39
CA PRO A 96 10.50 -0.68 -13.54
C PRO A 96 11.73 -1.39 -12.96
N VAL A 97 11.60 -2.65 -12.54
CA VAL A 97 12.72 -3.45 -12.01
C VAL A 97 13.69 -3.84 -13.12
N ILE A 98 13.18 -4.20 -14.29
CA ILE A 98 13.98 -4.50 -15.49
C ILE A 98 14.79 -3.27 -15.92
N SER A 99 14.13 -2.11 -16.01
CA SER A 99 14.79 -0.84 -16.36
C SER A 99 15.85 -0.46 -15.32
N ALA A 100 15.55 -0.57 -14.03
CA ALA A 100 16.51 -0.32 -12.96
C ALA A 100 17.73 -1.28 -13.06
N SER A 101 17.48 -2.58 -13.33
CA SER A 101 18.54 -3.57 -13.49
C SER A 101 19.46 -3.26 -14.68
N ARG A 102 18.90 -2.77 -15.80
CA ARG A 102 19.68 -2.32 -16.95
C ARG A 102 20.57 -1.12 -16.59
N ILE A 103 19.99 -0.08 -15.97
CA ILE A 103 20.72 1.14 -15.56
C ILE A 103 21.84 0.79 -14.57
N VAL A 104 21.53 -0.04 -13.58
CA VAL A 104 22.54 -0.51 -12.60
C VAL A 104 23.62 -1.32 -13.30
N GLY A 105 23.26 -2.25 -14.18
CA GLY A 105 24.22 -3.07 -14.93
C GLY A 105 25.20 -2.24 -15.74
N GLU A 106 24.73 -1.23 -16.50
CA GLU A 106 25.58 -0.31 -17.29
C GLU A 106 26.57 0.49 -16.41
N ASN A 107 26.26 0.63 -15.13
CA ASN A 107 27.07 1.41 -14.18
C ASN A 107 27.61 0.54 -13.03
N LEU A 108 27.63 -0.78 -13.17
CA LEU A 108 28.09 -1.69 -12.15
C LEU A 108 29.63 -1.73 -12.11
N ALA A 109 30.21 -1.69 -10.93
CA ALA A 109 31.61 -1.88 -10.71
C ALA A 109 31.91 -3.30 -10.19
N LYS A 110 33.11 -3.81 -10.51
CA LYS A 110 33.56 -5.07 -9.93
C LYS A 110 33.65 -4.97 -8.39
N GLY A 111 33.15 -5.96 -7.70
CA GLY A 111 33.06 -6.00 -6.24
C GLY A 111 31.80 -5.37 -5.66
N SER A 112 30.91 -4.77 -6.45
CA SER A 112 29.63 -4.24 -5.95
C SER A 112 28.68 -5.35 -5.53
N ILE A 113 27.78 -5.02 -4.59
CA ILE A 113 26.66 -5.87 -4.17
C ILE A 113 25.36 -5.16 -4.54
N VAL A 114 24.55 -5.77 -5.41
CA VAL A 114 23.23 -5.25 -5.79
C VAL A 114 22.15 -5.92 -4.93
N ILE A 115 21.39 -5.14 -4.21
CA ILE A 115 20.37 -5.64 -3.27
C ILE A 115 19.00 -5.14 -3.74
N PHE A 116 18.08 -6.05 -4.06
CA PHE A 116 16.74 -5.69 -4.44
C PHE A 116 15.82 -5.61 -3.21
N GLU A 117 15.06 -4.52 -3.11
CA GLU A 117 14.01 -4.30 -2.10
C GLU A 117 12.61 -4.29 -2.69
N SER A 118 12.51 -4.12 -4.00
CA SER A 118 11.23 -4.12 -4.72
C SER A 118 10.49 -5.43 -4.49
N THR A 119 9.17 -5.34 -4.25
CA THR A 119 8.33 -6.53 -4.09
C THR A 119 8.22 -7.28 -5.41
N VAL A 120 8.64 -8.53 -5.42
CA VAL A 120 8.60 -9.39 -6.61
C VAL A 120 8.14 -10.81 -6.25
N TYR A 121 7.75 -11.61 -7.24
CA TYR A 121 7.50 -13.02 -7.01
C TYR A 121 8.82 -13.81 -6.89
N PRO A 122 8.81 -14.99 -6.24
CA PRO A 122 10.01 -15.80 -6.06
C PRO A 122 10.70 -16.14 -7.37
N GLY A 123 12.00 -15.83 -7.45
CA GLY A 123 12.86 -16.08 -8.59
C GLY A 123 13.18 -14.83 -9.44
N VAL A 124 12.50 -13.70 -9.28
CA VAL A 124 12.73 -12.52 -10.14
C VAL A 124 14.16 -12.00 -10.01
N THR A 125 14.70 -11.92 -8.81
CA THR A 125 16.08 -11.43 -8.61
C THR A 125 17.10 -12.26 -9.34
N GLU A 126 16.97 -13.60 -9.30
CA GLU A 126 17.94 -14.53 -9.89
C GLU A 126 17.66 -14.84 -11.37
N GLU A 127 16.38 -14.96 -11.77
CA GLU A 127 15.99 -15.37 -13.12
C GLU A 127 15.83 -14.20 -14.10
N VAL A 128 15.51 -12.99 -13.60
CA VAL A 128 15.28 -11.81 -14.43
C VAL A 128 16.34 -10.73 -14.22
N CYS A 129 16.57 -10.32 -12.97
CA CYS A 129 17.47 -9.19 -12.71
C CYS A 129 18.95 -9.56 -12.91
N LEU A 130 19.40 -10.70 -12.40
CA LEU A 130 20.80 -11.14 -12.52
C LEU A 130 21.25 -11.25 -13.98
N PRO A 131 20.53 -11.91 -14.91
CA PRO A 131 20.94 -11.95 -16.32
C PRO A 131 21.07 -10.56 -16.95
N LEU A 132 20.20 -9.61 -16.58
CA LEU A 132 20.29 -8.23 -17.08
C LEU A 132 21.50 -7.49 -16.53
N LEU A 133 21.83 -7.67 -15.25
CA LEU A 133 23.04 -7.12 -14.65
C LEU A 133 24.29 -7.65 -15.34
N GLU A 134 24.35 -8.96 -15.62
CA GLU A 134 25.47 -9.58 -16.34
C GLU A 134 25.58 -9.07 -17.78
N GLU A 135 24.45 -9.02 -18.51
CA GLU A 135 24.42 -8.55 -19.90
C GLU A 135 24.92 -7.11 -20.02
N LYS A 136 24.41 -6.22 -19.16
CA LYS A 136 24.70 -4.78 -19.26
C LYS A 136 26.05 -4.39 -18.70
N SER A 137 26.55 -5.09 -17.68
CA SER A 137 27.87 -4.80 -17.11
C SER A 137 29.01 -5.49 -17.84
N GLY A 138 28.77 -6.60 -18.53
CA GLY A 138 29.80 -7.51 -19.04
C GLY A 138 30.51 -8.32 -17.94
N LEU A 139 30.08 -8.17 -16.68
CA LEU A 139 30.58 -8.91 -15.51
C LEU A 139 29.79 -10.20 -15.31
N LYS A 140 30.32 -11.12 -14.52
CA LYS A 140 29.62 -12.35 -14.13
C LYS A 140 29.37 -12.38 -12.62
N LEU A 141 28.36 -13.15 -12.19
CA LEU A 141 28.17 -13.42 -10.78
C LEU A 141 29.47 -14.00 -10.19
N GLY A 142 29.99 -13.35 -9.16
CA GLY A 142 31.34 -13.57 -8.65
C GLY A 142 32.21 -12.33 -8.79
N ASP A 143 32.15 -11.63 -9.93
CA ASP A 143 32.76 -10.29 -10.09
C ASP A 143 31.95 -9.23 -9.34
N PHE A 144 30.67 -9.39 -9.24
CA PHE A 144 29.73 -8.67 -8.39
C PHE A 144 28.85 -9.68 -7.65
N LYS A 145 28.05 -9.22 -6.72
CA LYS A 145 27.15 -10.08 -5.91
C LYS A 145 25.73 -9.53 -5.92
N ILE A 146 24.78 -10.40 -5.60
CA ILE A 146 23.36 -10.02 -5.46
C ILE A 146 22.80 -10.43 -4.11
N GLY A 147 21.79 -9.68 -3.65
CA GLY A 147 21.00 -9.96 -2.47
C GLY A 147 19.59 -9.47 -2.63
N TYR A 148 18.75 -9.84 -1.66
CA TYR A 148 17.38 -9.38 -1.57
C TYR A 148 17.01 -9.10 -0.12
N SER A 149 16.32 -7.97 0.11
CA SER A 149 15.85 -7.57 1.43
C SER A 149 14.50 -6.88 1.28
N PRO A 150 13.37 -7.58 1.55
CA PRO A 150 12.06 -7.02 1.35
C PRO A 150 11.76 -5.84 2.26
N GLU A 151 11.03 -4.86 1.73
CA GLU A 151 10.53 -3.74 2.51
C GLU A 151 9.36 -4.15 3.41
N ARG A 152 9.33 -3.58 4.62
CA ARG A 152 8.32 -3.82 5.66
C ARG A 152 7.65 -2.54 6.16
N ILE A 153 8.05 -1.38 5.66
CA ILE A 153 7.47 -0.09 6.06
C ILE A 153 6.04 0.00 5.51
N ASN A 154 5.12 0.37 6.40
CA ASN A 154 3.74 0.63 6.05
C ASN A 154 3.56 2.17 6.01
N PRO A 155 3.27 2.78 4.84
CA PRO A 155 3.10 4.23 4.74
C PRO A 155 2.15 4.78 5.80
N GLY A 156 2.58 5.88 6.47
CA GLY A 156 1.85 6.49 7.57
C GLY A 156 1.95 5.77 8.91
N ASP A 157 2.77 4.72 9.04
CA ASP A 157 3.03 4.02 10.30
C ASP A 157 4.33 4.56 10.93
N HIS A 158 4.17 5.42 11.93
CA HIS A 158 5.30 6.01 12.67
C HIS A 158 5.77 5.15 13.85
N GLU A 159 5.06 4.07 14.16
CA GLU A 159 5.46 3.13 15.22
C GLU A 159 6.43 2.08 14.70
N HIS A 160 6.18 1.51 13.52
CA HIS A 160 6.98 0.43 12.92
C HIS A 160 7.94 0.98 11.86
N THR A 161 8.80 1.91 12.25
CA THR A 161 9.87 2.45 11.39
C THR A 161 10.98 1.41 11.21
N ILE A 162 11.82 1.58 10.17
CA ILE A 162 12.91 0.64 9.86
C ILE A 162 13.80 0.33 11.08
N GLY A 163 14.06 1.31 11.92
CA GLY A 163 14.88 1.12 13.15
C GLY A 163 14.19 0.33 14.26
N LYS A 164 12.91 0.01 14.13
CA LYS A 164 12.12 -0.71 15.16
C LYS A 164 11.67 -2.10 14.72
N ILE A 165 11.84 -2.44 13.46
CA ILE A 165 11.40 -3.72 12.89
C ILE A 165 12.57 -4.68 12.68
N GLU A 166 12.27 -5.96 12.56
CA GLU A 166 13.18 -6.97 12.07
C GLU A 166 13.18 -6.96 10.53
N LYS A 167 14.36 -6.91 9.92
CA LYS A 167 14.54 -6.86 8.47
C LYS A 167 15.00 -8.23 7.97
N ILE A 168 14.34 -8.77 6.95
CA ILE A 168 14.80 -9.99 6.29
C ILE A 168 15.92 -9.64 5.31
N VAL A 169 16.98 -10.44 5.28
CA VAL A 169 18.05 -10.34 4.29
C VAL A 169 18.38 -11.70 3.71
N SER A 170 18.80 -11.71 2.46
CA SER A 170 19.28 -12.89 1.75
C SER A 170 20.35 -12.48 0.72
N ALA A 171 21.14 -13.44 0.29
CA ALA A 171 22.19 -13.19 -0.71
C ALA A 171 22.52 -14.47 -1.49
N CYS A 172 23.29 -14.30 -2.57
CA CYS A 172 23.72 -15.38 -3.45
C CYS A 172 24.70 -16.35 -2.81
N ASP A 173 25.41 -15.96 -1.76
CA ASP A 173 26.34 -16.80 -1.00
C ASP A 173 26.48 -16.32 0.45
N ALA A 174 27.10 -17.14 1.30
CA ALA A 174 27.23 -16.90 2.73
C ALA A 174 28.09 -15.66 3.06
N GLU A 175 29.15 -15.40 2.29
CA GLU A 175 30.03 -14.24 2.51
C GLU A 175 29.30 -12.94 2.21
N THR A 176 28.54 -12.90 1.11
CA THR A 176 27.69 -11.79 0.72
C THR A 176 26.56 -11.59 1.73
N LEU A 177 25.96 -12.68 2.24
CA LEU A 177 24.94 -12.60 3.28
C LEU A 177 25.46 -11.94 4.57
N ASP A 178 26.71 -12.25 4.96
CA ASP A 178 27.35 -11.60 6.10
C ASP A 178 27.54 -10.09 5.88
N GLU A 179 27.86 -9.66 4.65
CA GLU A 179 28.00 -8.24 4.31
C GLU A 179 26.63 -7.52 4.28
N VAL A 180 25.61 -8.15 3.69
CA VAL A 180 24.24 -7.61 3.64
C VAL A 180 23.64 -7.52 5.04
N ASP A 181 23.82 -8.54 5.88
CA ASP A 181 23.42 -8.52 7.29
C ASP A 181 24.09 -7.35 8.02
N ALA A 182 25.40 -7.21 7.91
CA ALA A 182 26.14 -6.10 8.53
C ALA A 182 25.63 -4.73 8.06
N LEU A 183 25.30 -4.57 6.77
CA LEU A 183 24.75 -3.35 6.21
C LEU A 183 23.39 -3.01 6.83
N TYR A 184 22.45 -3.95 6.82
CA TYR A 184 21.09 -3.71 7.34
C TYR A 184 21.04 -3.61 8.86
N SER A 185 21.96 -4.25 9.57
CA SER A 185 22.11 -4.08 11.02
C SER A 185 22.48 -2.65 11.45
N LEU A 186 22.92 -1.79 10.53
CA LEU A 186 23.12 -0.37 10.82
C LEU A 186 21.81 0.42 10.97
N VAL A 187 20.73 -0.06 10.38
CA VAL A 187 19.47 0.69 10.24
C VAL A 187 18.25 -0.04 10.80
N ALA A 188 18.27 -1.37 10.89
CA ALA A 188 17.18 -2.19 11.42
C ALA A 188 17.42 -2.53 12.91
N ARG A 189 16.35 -2.86 13.63
CA ARG A 189 16.42 -3.35 15.02
C ARG A 189 17.15 -4.70 15.12
N SER A 190 16.83 -5.60 14.21
CA SER A 190 17.40 -6.95 14.09
C SER A 190 17.30 -7.39 12.64
N VAL A 191 18.07 -8.42 12.29
CA VAL A 191 18.11 -8.98 10.94
C VAL A 191 17.82 -10.46 11.00
N TYR A 192 16.87 -10.92 10.17
CA TYR A 192 16.61 -12.34 9.91
C TYR A 192 17.29 -12.75 8.61
N ARG A 193 18.14 -13.76 8.68
CA ARG A 193 18.90 -14.30 7.53
C ARG A 193 18.06 -15.41 6.86
N ALA A 194 17.47 -15.10 5.72
CA ALA A 194 16.73 -16.10 4.95
C ALA A 194 17.72 -17.07 4.23
N PRO A 195 17.36 -18.34 4.09
CA PRO A 195 18.24 -19.34 3.51
C PRO A 195 18.50 -19.17 2.01
N SER A 196 17.64 -18.44 1.29
CA SER A 196 17.80 -18.11 -0.12
C SER A 196 17.07 -16.81 -0.48
N ILE A 197 17.44 -16.24 -1.63
CA ILE A 197 16.79 -15.06 -2.20
C ILE A 197 15.30 -15.37 -2.46
N ALA A 198 15.00 -16.49 -3.11
CA ALA A 198 13.62 -16.89 -3.39
C ALA A 198 12.77 -17.08 -2.12
N THR A 199 13.36 -17.55 -1.01
CA THR A 199 12.67 -17.63 0.29
C THR A 199 12.31 -16.24 0.82
N ALA A 200 13.21 -15.27 0.71
CA ALA A 200 12.98 -13.90 1.17
C ALA A 200 11.92 -13.19 0.31
N GLU A 201 11.94 -13.40 -1.02
CA GLU A 201 10.91 -12.92 -1.95
C GLU A 201 9.54 -13.52 -1.60
N ALA A 202 9.46 -14.84 -1.39
CA ALA A 202 8.23 -15.52 -0.97
C ALA A 202 7.70 -14.98 0.35
N ALA A 203 8.55 -14.82 1.36
CA ALA A 203 8.18 -14.32 2.68
C ALA A 203 7.51 -12.94 2.62
N LYS A 204 7.98 -12.06 1.73
CA LYS A 204 7.36 -10.74 1.52
C LYS A 204 5.94 -10.85 1.00
N VAL A 205 5.74 -11.67 -0.02
CA VAL A 205 4.47 -11.78 -0.73
C VAL A 205 3.40 -12.43 0.16
N ILE A 206 3.75 -13.52 0.86
CA ILE A 206 2.79 -14.26 1.70
C ILE A 206 2.30 -13.44 2.90
N GLU A 207 3.07 -12.48 3.40
CA GLU A 207 2.65 -11.60 4.48
C GLU A 207 1.44 -10.75 4.11
N ASN A 208 1.43 -10.21 2.89
CA ASN A 208 0.31 -9.45 2.38
C ASN A 208 -0.85 -10.34 1.92
N ILE A 209 -0.56 -11.52 1.37
CA ILE A 209 -1.58 -12.54 1.05
C ILE A 209 -2.33 -12.96 2.30
N GLN A 210 -1.64 -13.25 3.39
CA GLN A 210 -2.25 -13.66 4.65
C GLN A 210 -3.19 -12.56 5.17
N ARG A 211 -2.79 -11.30 5.10
CA ARG A 211 -3.62 -10.16 5.49
C ARG A 211 -4.85 -10.00 4.59
N ASP A 212 -4.64 -10.11 3.27
CA ASP A 212 -5.71 -10.03 2.27
C ASP A 212 -6.78 -11.12 2.49
N LEU A 213 -6.35 -12.36 2.70
CA LEU A 213 -7.25 -13.49 2.94
C LEU A 213 -8.02 -13.38 4.26
N ASN A 214 -7.38 -12.88 5.32
CA ASN A 214 -8.06 -12.65 6.59
C ASN A 214 -9.14 -11.56 6.46
N ILE A 215 -8.88 -10.50 5.69
CA ILE A 215 -9.90 -9.48 5.41
C ILE A 215 -11.00 -10.06 4.52
N ALA A 216 -10.65 -10.88 3.50
CA ALA A 216 -11.62 -11.54 2.65
C ALA A 216 -12.58 -12.44 3.45
N LEU A 217 -12.05 -13.19 4.41
CA LEU A 217 -12.88 -13.98 5.33
C LEU A 217 -13.86 -13.09 6.12
N MET A 218 -13.39 -11.97 6.67
CA MET A 218 -14.27 -11.03 7.39
C MET A 218 -15.34 -10.42 6.47
N ASN A 219 -14.95 -10.08 5.23
CA ASN A 219 -15.89 -9.60 4.23
C ASN A 219 -16.96 -10.64 3.88
N GLU A 220 -16.57 -11.89 3.64
CA GLU A 220 -17.52 -12.97 3.38
C GLU A 220 -18.45 -13.21 4.57
N LEU A 221 -17.92 -13.22 5.81
CA LEU A 221 -18.71 -13.33 7.03
C LEU A 221 -19.73 -12.18 7.14
N SER A 222 -19.35 -10.95 6.81
CA SER A 222 -20.27 -9.81 6.82
C SER A 222 -21.44 -10.01 5.83
N LEU A 223 -21.17 -10.56 4.65
CA LEU A 223 -22.18 -10.88 3.64
C LEU A 223 -23.12 -12.01 4.12
N ILE A 224 -22.60 -13.00 4.82
CA ILE A 224 -23.38 -14.10 5.41
C ILE A 224 -24.25 -13.58 6.56
N PHE A 225 -23.66 -12.83 7.50
CA PHE A 225 -24.35 -12.33 8.68
C PHE A 225 -25.44 -11.31 8.32
N SER A 226 -25.21 -10.49 7.32
CA SER A 226 -26.25 -9.60 6.79
C SER A 226 -27.49 -10.36 6.30
N ARG A 227 -27.31 -11.54 5.65
CA ARG A 227 -28.42 -12.40 5.21
C ARG A 227 -29.13 -13.11 6.36
N LEU A 228 -28.40 -13.39 7.43
CA LEU A 228 -28.93 -14.01 8.65
C LEU A 228 -29.56 -13.01 9.62
N GLY A 229 -29.47 -11.71 9.34
CA GLY A 229 -29.95 -10.65 10.24
C GLY A 229 -29.06 -10.45 11.48
N LEU A 230 -27.83 -10.95 11.46
CA LEU A 230 -26.85 -10.80 12.54
C LEU A 230 -26.00 -9.55 12.35
N ASN A 231 -25.54 -8.98 13.46
CA ASN A 231 -24.56 -7.90 13.46
C ASN A 231 -23.15 -8.47 13.40
N THR A 232 -22.39 -8.15 12.36
CA THR A 232 -21.01 -8.65 12.16
C THR A 232 -20.10 -8.29 13.32
N ASP A 233 -20.14 -7.05 13.80
CA ASP A 233 -19.25 -6.62 14.90
C ASP A 233 -19.53 -7.34 16.21
N GLU A 234 -20.81 -7.58 16.54
CA GLU A 234 -21.17 -8.34 17.74
C GLU A 234 -20.66 -9.78 17.68
N VAL A 235 -20.78 -10.42 16.51
CA VAL A 235 -20.24 -11.77 16.29
C VAL A 235 -18.73 -11.77 16.39
N LEU A 236 -18.04 -10.81 15.73
CA LEU A 236 -16.60 -10.69 15.80
C LEU A 236 -16.08 -10.34 17.20
N ALA A 237 -16.82 -9.51 17.96
CA ALA A 237 -16.49 -9.21 19.36
C ALA A 237 -16.59 -10.47 20.21
N ALA A 238 -17.67 -11.27 20.08
CA ALA A 238 -17.83 -12.52 20.78
C ALA A 238 -16.73 -13.54 20.43
N ALA A 239 -16.43 -13.74 19.13
CA ALA A 239 -15.37 -14.61 18.67
C ALA A 239 -14.00 -14.13 19.16
N GLY A 240 -13.76 -12.82 19.16
CA GLY A 240 -12.53 -12.17 19.59
C GLY A 240 -12.22 -12.28 21.09
N THR A 241 -13.11 -12.89 21.89
CA THR A 241 -12.82 -13.26 23.31
C THR A 241 -11.88 -14.46 23.39
N LYS A 242 -11.73 -15.23 22.31
CA LYS A 242 -10.83 -16.40 22.27
C LYS A 242 -9.41 -15.94 21.95
N TRP A 243 -8.44 -16.45 22.70
CA TRP A 243 -7.02 -16.08 22.58
C TRP A 243 -6.40 -16.38 21.21
N ASN A 244 -6.93 -17.34 20.47
CA ASN A 244 -6.45 -17.79 19.17
C ASN A 244 -7.23 -17.17 17.99
N PHE A 245 -8.17 -16.26 18.26
CA PHE A 245 -8.90 -15.55 17.21
C PHE A 245 -8.15 -14.28 16.82
N HIS A 246 -7.66 -14.23 15.58
CA HIS A 246 -7.00 -13.03 15.03
C HIS A 246 -8.05 -11.99 14.63
N LYS A 247 -7.94 -10.80 15.21
CA LYS A 247 -8.90 -9.71 15.01
C LYS A 247 -8.65 -9.00 13.68
N TYR A 248 -9.48 -9.28 12.70
CA TYR A 248 -9.62 -8.54 11.45
C TYR A 248 -11.04 -8.01 11.35
N HIS A 249 -11.24 -7.01 10.51
CA HIS A 249 -12.56 -6.40 10.27
C HIS A 249 -12.86 -6.37 8.77
N PRO A 250 -14.15 -6.41 8.37
CA PRO A 250 -14.54 -6.23 6.98
C PRO A 250 -14.21 -4.81 6.51
N GLY A 251 -14.08 -4.64 5.19
CA GLY A 251 -13.83 -3.33 4.59
C GLY A 251 -13.31 -3.40 3.17
N LEU A 252 -13.07 -2.23 2.60
CA LEU A 252 -12.51 -2.11 1.27
C LEU A 252 -10.99 -2.33 1.30
N VAL A 253 -10.48 -3.23 0.48
CA VAL A 253 -9.05 -3.56 0.39
C VAL A 253 -8.43 -2.86 -0.80
N GLY A 254 -7.83 -1.71 -0.56
CA GLY A 254 -7.12 -0.89 -1.54
C GLY A 254 -5.60 -0.80 -1.29
N GLY A 255 -4.95 0.19 -1.91
CA GLY A 255 -3.53 0.45 -1.78
C GLY A 255 -2.66 -0.39 -2.71
N HIS A 256 -1.32 -0.25 -2.57
CA HIS A 256 -0.34 -0.85 -3.50
C HIS A 256 0.09 -2.25 -3.11
N CYS A 257 -0.14 -2.69 -1.87
CA CYS A 257 0.45 -3.90 -1.34
C CYS A 257 -0.59 -5.02 -1.22
N ILE A 258 -1.59 -4.85 -0.31
CA ILE A 258 -2.51 -5.93 0.05
C ILE A 258 -3.33 -6.39 -1.17
N GLY A 259 -3.79 -5.45 -2.00
CA GLY A 259 -4.58 -5.75 -3.21
C GLY A 259 -3.75 -6.12 -4.44
N VAL A 260 -2.42 -6.10 -4.37
CA VAL A 260 -1.49 -6.28 -5.50
C VAL A 260 -0.61 -7.51 -5.33
N ASP A 261 0.07 -7.65 -4.19
CA ASP A 261 1.04 -8.72 -3.95
C ASP A 261 0.46 -10.14 -4.15
N PRO A 262 -0.83 -10.43 -3.86
CA PRO A 262 -1.40 -11.76 -4.14
C PRO A 262 -1.27 -12.17 -5.61
N TYR A 263 -1.39 -11.22 -6.53
CA TYR A 263 -1.28 -11.50 -7.97
C TYR A 263 0.15 -11.88 -8.39
N TYR A 264 1.16 -11.41 -7.68
CA TYR A 264 2.55 -11.81 -7.92
C TYR A 264 2.74 -13.31 -7.71
N LEU A 265 2.27 -13.85 -6.58
CA LEU A 265 2.41 -15.27 -6.30
C LEU A 265 1.49 -16.13 -7.18
N THR A 266 0.25 -15.71 -7.44
CA THR A 266 -0.67 -16.47 -8.30
C THR A 266 -0.18 -16.53 -9.74
N TYR A 267 0.42 -15.44 -10.25
CA TYR A 267 1.05 -15.39 -11.57
C TYR A 267 2.22 -16.39 -11.65
N ARG A 268 3.11 -16.38 -10.64
CA ARG A 268 4.23 -17.32 -10.59
C ARG A 268 3.75 -18.79 -10.49
N ALA A 269 2.77 -19.06 -9.63
CA ALA A 269 2.18 -20.39 -9.50
C ALA A 269 1.63 -20.91 -10.83
N GLN A 270 0.96 -20.05 -11.60
CA GLN A 270 0.40 -20.41 -12.89
C GLN A 270 1.49 -20.76 -13.92
N GLN A 271 2.64 -20.11 -13.90
CA GLN A 271 3.80 -20.47 -14.73
C GLN A 271 4.29 -21.90 -14.47
N PHE A 272 4.09 -22.41 -13.25
CA PHE A 272 4.39 -23.79 -12.86
C PHE A 272 3.18 -24.74 -12.92
N GLY A 273 2.11 -24.34 -13.62
CA GLY A 273 0.92 -25.15 -13.83
C GLY A 273 -0.02 -25.27 -12.63
N TYR A 274 0.17 -24.45 -11.58
CA TYR A 274 -0.71 -24.45 -10.40
C TYR A 274 -1.67 -23.25 -10.42
N HIS A 275 -2.98 -23.53 -10.44
CA HIS A 275 -4.02 -22.52 -10.32
C HIS A 275 -4.36 -22.29 -8.84
N SER A 276 -4.04 -21.11 -8.32
CA SER A 276 -4.27 -20.74 -6.93
C SER A 276 -5.77 -20.59 -6.66
N GLN A 277 -6.34 -21.44 -5.82
CA GLN A 277 -7.79 -21.42 -5.52
C GLN A 277 -8.10 -20.43 -4.37
N VAL A 278 -7.50 -20.63 -3.21
CA VAL A 278 -7.80 -19.86 -1.99
C VAL A 278 -7.46 -18.38 -2.18
N ILE A 279 -6.28 -18.09 -2.75
CA ILE A 279 -5.82 -16.70 -2.93
C ILE A 279 -6.75 -15.96 -3.90
N LEU A 280 -7.09 -16.59 -5.04
CA LEU A 280 -7.96 -15.95 -6.03
C LEU A 280 -9.41 -15.82 -5.53
N ALA A 281 -9.93 -16.78 -4.77
CA ALA A 281 -11.25 -16.67 -4.14
C ALA A 281 -11.29 -15.49 -3.16
N GLY A 282 -10.28 -15.34 -2.30
CA GLY A 282 -10.19 -14.20 -1.40
C GLY A 282 -10.11 -12.86 -2.14
N ARG A 283 -9.33 -12.80 -3.21
CA ARG A 283 -9.28 -11.61 -4.07
C ARG A 283 -10.64 -11.28 -4.69
N GLN A 284 -11.36 -12.28 -5.18
CA GLN A 284 -12.68 -12.09 -5.77
C GLN A 284 -13.67 -11.51 -4.74
N ILE A 285 -13.64 -12.01 -3.49
CA ILE A 285 -14.46 -11.49 -2.41
C ILE A 285 -14.11 -10.01 -2.16
N ASN A 286 -12.83 -9.69 -1.91
CA ASN A 286 -12.39 -8.33 -1.63
C ASN A 286 -12.69 -7.36 -2.77
N ASP A 287 -12.54 -7.80 -4.02
CA ASP A 287 -12.82 -6.98 -5.21
C ASP A 287 -14.32 -6.78 -5.47
N SER A 288 -15.20 -7.63 -4.92
CA SER A 288 -16.65 -7.47 -4.99
C SER A 288 -17.22 -6.45 -3.97
N MET A 289 -16.50 -6.19 -2.88
CA MET A 289 -16.99 -5.35 -1.78
C MET A 289 -17.36 -3.91 -2.18
N PRO A 290 -16.65 -3.22 -3.08
CA PRO A 290 -17.06 -1.89 -3.53
C PRO A 290 -18.44 -1.86 -4.19
N ILE A 291 -18.78 -2.90 -4.95
CA ILE A 291 -20.12 -3.07 -5.57
C ILE A 291 -21.14 -3.32 -4.49
N HIS A 292 -20.84 -4.22 -3.53
CA HIS A 292 -21.72 -4.49 -2.41
C HIS A 292 -22.05 -3.23 -1.59
N VAL A 293 -21.06 -2.38 -1.31
CA VAL A 293 -21.28 -1.08 -0.66
C VAL A 293 -22.19 -0.19 -1.50
N GLY A 294 -22.00 -0.15 -2.82
CA GLY A 294 -22.88 0.56 -3.74
C GLY A 294 -24.34 0.03 -3.69
N GLU A 295 -24.52 -1.31 -3.63
CA GLU A 295 -25.83 -1.93 -3.47
C GLU A 295 -26.49 -1.55 -2.12
N MET A 296 -25.73 -1.49 -1.03
CA MET A 296 -26.26 -1.04 0.27
C MET A 296 -26.81 0.38 0.17
N VAL A 297 -26.10 1.28 -0.53
CA VAL A 297 -26.56 2.66 -0.79
C VAL A 297 -27.88 2.66 -1.57
N ILE A 298 -27.92 1.94 -2.69
CA ILE A 298 -29.13 1.86 -3.54
C ILE A 298 -30.33 1.31 -2.76
N LYS A 299 -30.12 0.21 -2.01
CA LYS A 299 -31.16 -0.39 -1.15
C LYS A 299 -31.64 0.58 -0.06
N GLY A 300 -30.72 1.33 0.56
CA GLY A 300 -31.06 2.32 1.58
C GLY A 300 -31.91 3.47 1.04
N ILE A 301 -31.52 4.03 -0.11
CA ILE A 301 -32.28 5.09 -0.79
C ILE A 301 -33.67 4.60 -1.20
N ALA A 302 -33.75 3.39 -1.79
CA ALA A 302 -35.02 2.78 -2.18
C ALA A 302 -35.92 2.47 -0.97
N HIS A 303 -35.34 1.97 0.13
CA HIS A 303 -36.08 1.64 1.37
C HIS A 303 -36.81 2.85 1.95
N VAL A 304 -36.18 4.03 1.88
CA VAL A 304 -36.82 5.27 2.36
C VAL A 304 -37.71 5.95 1.31
N GLY A 305 -38.01 5.27 0.20
CA GLY A 305 -38.95 5.71 -0.83
C GLY A 305 -38.44 6.82 -1.74
N LYS A 306 -37.10 7.04 -1.80
CA LYS A 306 -36.49 8.05 -2.69
C LYS A 306 -36.13 7.48 -4.06
N PRO A 307 -36.23 8.28 -5.13
CA PRO A 307 -35.75 7.88 -6.46
C PRO A 307 -34.23 7.75 -6.44
N ILE A 308 -33.71 6.69 -7.05
CA ILE A 308 -32.27 6.45 -7.13
C ILE A 308 -31.61 7.41 -8.12
N LYS A 309 -32.20 7.52 -9.33
CA LYS A 309 -31.68 8.46 -10.34
C LYS A 309 -31.85 9.90 -9.88
N GLY A 310 -30.72 10.62 -9.86
CA GLY A 310 -30.66 12.01 -9.37
C GLY A 310 -30.46 12.15 -7.86
N ALA A 311 -30.49 11.06 -7.09
CA ALA A 311 -30.15 11.08 -5.68
C ALA A 311 -28.71 11.59 -5.48
N THR A 312 -28.48 12.30 -4.38
CA THR A 312 -27.15 12.80 -4.00
C THR A 312 -26.59 11.96 -2.86
N VAL A 313 -25.42 11.37 -3.08
CA VAL A 313 -24.68 10.56 -2.10
C VAL A 313 -23.40 11.27 -1.71
N LEU A 314 -23.16 11.44 -0.42
CA LEU A 314 -21.93 12.01 0.12
C LEU A 314 -21.06 10.90 0.70
N ILE A 315 -19.83 10.75 0.19
CA ILE A 315 -18.86 9.76 0.69
C ILE A 315 -17.81 10.47 1.54
N LEU A 316 -17.66 10.06 2.79
CA LEU A 316 -16.65 10.55 3.73
C LEU A 316 -15.44 9.62 3.72
N GLY A 317 -14.26 10.17 3.37
CA GLY A 317 -13.00 9.45 3.27
C GLY A 317 -12.83 8.72 1.92
N LEU A 318 -11.97 9.25 1.06
CA LEU A 318 -11.74 8.73 -0.30
C LEU A 318 -10.39 8.03 -0.45
N THR A 319 -9.47 8.19 0.51
CA THR A 319 -8.17 7.53 0.49
C THR A 319 -8.30 6.01 0.70
N PHE A 320 -7.26 5.25 0.38
CA PHE A 320 -7.30 3.80 0.58
C PHE A 320 -7.19 3.38 2.05
N LYS A 321 -6.67 4.28 2.91
CA LYS A 321 -6.43 4.03 4.34
C LYS A 321 -6.68 5.30 5.15
N GLU A 322 -7.09 5.11 6.39
CA GLU A 322 -7.33 6.17 7.37
C GLU A 322 -6.06 7.00 7.63
N ASN A 323 -6.22 8.32 7.66
CA ASN A 323 -5.15 9.28 7.98
C ASN A 323 -3.92 9.27 7.04
N VAL A 324 -4.04 8.66 5.87
CA VAL A 324 -2.97 8.62 4.86
C VAL A 324 -3.45 9.34 3.60
N PRO A 325 -2.75 10.39 3.12
CA PRO A 325 -3.14 11.17 1.94
C PRO A 325 -2.79 10.45 0.62
N ASP A 326 -3.22 9.20 0.48
CA ASP A 326 -2.94 8.37 -0.70
C ASP A 326 -4.23 7.75 -1.26
N ILE A 327 -4.47 8.03 -2.54
CA ILE A 327 -5.68 7.60 -3.27
C ILE A 327 -5.43 6.44 -4.21
N ARG A 328 -4.18 6.03 -4.40
CA ARG A 328 -3.83 4.98 -5.37
C ARG A 328 -4.53 3.67 -5.02
N ASN A 329 -5.18 3.07 -6.02
CA ASN A 329 -5.99 1.86 -5.86
C ASN A 329 -7.06 1.96 -4.76
N SER A 330 -7.54 3.17 -4.42
CA SER A 330 -8.68 3.31 -3.51
C SER A 330 -9.91 2.65 -4.11
N LYS A 331 -10.42 1.65 -3.43
CA LYS A 331 -11.63 0.91 -3.85
C LYS A 331 -12.91 1.74 -3.77
N VAL A 332 -12.86 2.90 -3.10
CA VAL A 332 -13.96 3.88 -3.12
C VAL A 332 -14.25 4.36 -4.54
N HIS A 333 -13.24 4.41 -5.42
CA HIS A 333 -13.43 4.74 -6.83
C HIS A 333 -14.42 3.79 -7.53
N ASN A 334 -14.33 2.49 -7.25
CA ASN A 334 -15.22 1.48 -7.82
C ASN A 334 -16.66 1.68 -7.31
N THR A 335 -16.86 2.02 -6.03
CA THR A 335 -18.17 2.34 -5.45
C THR A 335 -18.75 3.60 -6.11
N ILE A 336 -17.94 4.65 -6.32
CA ILE A 336 -18.37 5.88 -7.02
C ILE A 336 -18.84 5.55 -8.44
N THR A 337 -18.03 4.81 -9.20
CA THR A 337 -18.35 4.42 -10.58
C THR A 337 -19.65 3.60 -10.63
N TYR A 338 -19.83 2.66 -9.70
CA TYR A 338 -21.06 1.86 -9.61
C TYR A 338 -22.29 2.74 -9.38
N LEU A 339 -22.24 3.65 -8.41
CA LEU A 339 -23.34 4.57 -8.10
C LEU A 339 -23.68 5.51 -9.26
N GLN A 340 -22.65 6.05 -9.93
CA GLN A 340 -22.81 6.90 -11.11
C GLN A 340 -23.51 6.16 -12.26
N GLY A 341 -23.28 4.85 -12.41
CA GLY A 341 -23.99 4.00 -13.35
C GLY A 341 -25.51 3.97 -13.17
N PHE A 342 -26.01 4.24 -11.97
CA PHE A 342 -27.44 4.39 -11.66
C PHE A 342 -27.95 5.84 -11.77
N GLY A 343 -27.10 6.76 -12.22
CA GLY A 343 -27.45 8.18 -12.32
C GLY A 343 -27.47 8.90 -10.96
N VAL A 344 -26.77 8.36 -9.96
CA VAL A 344 -26.58 9.00 -8.65
C VAL A 344 -25.53 10.10 -8.77
N LYS A 345 -25.79 11.26 -8.18
CA LYS A 345 -24.79 12.32 -8.01
C LYS A 345 -23.93 12.01 -6.79
N VAL A 346 -22.65 11.78 -6.99
CA VAL A 346 -21.72 11.47 -5.90
C VAL A 346 -20.86 12.70 -5.58
N LEU A 347 -20.77 13.02 -4.29
CA LEU A 347 -19.88 14.04 -3.72
C LEU A 347 -18.91 13.34 -2.77
N GLY A 348 -17.68 13.84 -2.70
CA GLY A 348 -16.67 13.36 -1.76
C GLY A 348 -16.41 14.37 -0.65
N CYS A 349 -16.04 13.92 0.53
CA CYS A 349 -15.44 14.76 1.58
C CYS A 349 -14.14 14.08 2.02
N GLU A 350 -13.03 14.63 1.54
CA GLU A 350 -11.68 14.12 1.83
C GLU A 350 -10.80 15.27 2.34
N PRO A 351 -10.58 15.36 3.66
CA PRO A 351 -9.86 16.48 4.26
C PRO A 351 -8.34 16.43 4.00
N LEU A 352 -7.79 15.28 3.59
CA LEU A 352 -6.35 15.10 3.39
C LEU A 352 -5.89 15.45 1.97
N LEU A 353 -6.82 15.74 1.05
CA LEU A 353 -6.52 15.95 -0.35
C LEU A 353 -7.08 17.29 -0.86
N SER A 354 -6.40 17.86 -1.85
CA SER A 354 -6.92 19.04 -2.55
C SER A 354 -8.16 18.68 -3.40
N ALA A 355 -9.03 19.65 -3.62
CA ALA A 355 -10.20 19.49 -4.48
C ALA A 355 -9.82 19.06 -5.91
N ASP A 356 -8.70 19.59 -6.43
CA ASP A 356 -8.20 19.22 -7.76
C ASP A 356 -7.72 17.76 -7.84
N ALA A 357 -7.07 17.27 -6.79
CA ALA A 357 -6.64 15.86 -6.72
C ALA A 357 -7.85 14.92 -6.73
N VAL A 358 -8.89 15.23 -5.94
CA VAL A 358 -10.13 14.44 -5.89
C VAL A 358 -10.85 14.48 -7.24
N ARG A 359 -10.99 15.67 -7.84
CA ARG A 359 -11.63 15.83 -9.16
C ARG A 359 -10.88 15.04 -10.23
N LYS A 360 -9.56 15.14 -10.24
CA LYS A 360 -8.71 14.47 -11.25
C LYS A 360 -8.79 12.94 -11.15
N TYR A 361 -8.81 12.40 -9.94
CA TYR A 361 -8.73 10.94 -9.74
C TYR A 361 -10.12 10.28 -9.71
N PHE A 362 -11.09 10.88 -8.99
CA PHE A 362 -12.41 10.28 -8.80
C PHE A 362 -13.50 10.84 -9.74
N GLY A 363 -13.25 11.96 -10.43
CA GLY A 363 -14.23 12.61 -11.28
C GLY A 363 -15.41 13.25 -10.53
N ILE A 364 -15.25 13.52 -9.23
CA ILE A 364 -16.29 14.09 -8.36
C ILE A 364 -15.80 15.37 -7.67
N GLU A 365 -16.75 16.13 -7.11
CA GLU A 365 -16.48 17.29 -6.29
C GLU A 365 -16.04 16.88 -4.88
N ASN A 366 -15.00 17.54 -4.33
CA ASN A 366 -14.60 17.42 -2.93
C ASN A 366 -15.23 18.55 -2.12
N VAL A 367 -16.11 18.22 -1.18
CA VAL A 367 -16.75 19.21 -0.31
C VAL A 367 -15.96 19.37 1.00
N GLU A 368 -15.93 20.57 1.52
CA GLU A 368 -15.28 20.89 2.78
C GLU A 368 -16.04 20.29 3.96
N PHE A 369 -15.34 19.63 4.89
CA PHE A 369 -15.96 18.94 6.04
C PHE A 369 -16.84 19.86 6.89
N GLY A 370 -16.47 21.12 7.08
CA GLY A 370 -17.27 22.12 7.82
C GLY A 370 -18.55 22.58 7.09
N LYS A 371 -18.73 22.23 5.81
CA LYS A 371 -19.82 22.73 4.94
C LYS A 371 -20.53 21.59 4.19
N LEU A 372 -20.81 20.51 4.89
CA LEU A 372 -21.48 19.36 4.27
C LEU A 372 -22.84 19.76 3.66
N PRO A 373 -23.11 19.42 2.39
CA PRO A 373 -24.35 19.77 1.70
C PRO A 373 -25.52 18.89 2.17
N LYS A 374 -26.73 19.26 1.73
CA LYS A 374 -27.86 18.32 1.80
C LYS A 374 -27.61 17.15 0.84
N CYS A 375 -27.96 15.95 1.28
CA CYS A 375 -27.81 14.71 0.51
C CYS A 375 -28.93 13.71 0.84
N ASP A 376 -28.99 12.62 0.10
CA ASP A 376 -29.97 11.56 0.30
C ASP A 376 -29.39 10.38 1.09
N CYS A 377 -28.07 10.21 1.02
CA CYS A 377 -27.35 9.17 1.76
C CYS A 377 -25.94 9.66 2.08
N VAL A 378 -25.43 9.27 3.26
CA VAL A 378 -24.03 9.41 3.63
C VAL A 378 -23.38 8.02 3.69
N VAL A 379 -22.18 7.90 3.11
CA VAL A 379 -21.33 6.71 3.21
C VAL A 379 -20.06 7.09 3.98
N ILE A 380 -19.77 6.37 5.06
CA ILE A 380 -18.49 6.49 5.77
C ILE A 380 -17.56 5.41 5.25
N ALA A 381 -16.69 5.77 4.31
CA ALA A 381 -15.75 4.83 3.68
C ALA A 381 -14.44 4.69 4.45
N ASN A 382 -13.97 5.78 5.08
CA ASN A 382 -12.85 5.78 6.01
C ASN A 382 -13.16 6.64 7.23
N LYS A 383 -12.62 6.27 8.40
CA LYS A 383 -12.77 7.03 9.64
C LYS A 383 -11.53 7.85 9.96
N HIS A 384 -11.26 8.88 9.14
CA HIS A 384 -10.21 9.84 9.43
C HIS A 384 -10.42 10.52 10.79
N ASP A 385 -9.35 10.86 11.47
CA ASP A 385 -9.44 11.60 12.74
C ASP A 385 -10.23 12.90 12.62
N ALA A 386 -10.20 13.53 11.46
CA ALA A 386 -11.03 14.71 11.16
C ALA A 386 -12.54 14.46 11.32
N PHE A 387 -13.00 13.22 11.17
CA PHE A 387 -14.42 12.86 11.28
C PHE A 387 -14.85 12.49 12.69
N ARG A 388 -13.93 12.41 13.68
CA ARG A 388 -14.27 12.07 15.08
C ARG A 388 -15.21 13.06 15.75
N SER A 389 -15.23 14.31 15.27
CA SER A 389 -16.12 15.35 15.77
C SER A 389 -17.53 15.32 15.16
N LEU A 390 -17.77 14.46 14.17
CA LEU A 390 -19.05 14.34 13.49
C LEU A 390 -20.07 13.67 14.41
N THR A 391 -21.29 14.25 14.45
CA THR A 391 -22.40 13.71 15.25
C THR A 391 -23.55 13.23 14.36
N LEU A 392 -24.36 12.31 14.89
CA LEU A 392 -25.57 11.84 14.20
C LEU A 392 -26.54 13.01 13.91
N ASP A 393 -26.68 13.99 14.82
CA ASP A 393 -27.55 15.15 14.63
C ASP A 393 -27.07 16.02 13.45
N GLN A 394 -25.77 16.21 13.31
CA GLN A 394 -25.20 16.96 12.17
C GLN A 394 -25.51 16.26 10.85
N LEU A 395 -25.42 14.92 10.80
CA LEU A 395 -25.77 14.14 9.62
C LEU A 395 -27.28 14.17 9.35
N LYS A 396 -28.09 13.99 10.38
CA LYS A 396 -29.56 14.02 10.28
C LYS A 396 -30.06 15.35 9.72
N ALA A 397 -29.47 16.47 10.12
CA ALA A 397 -29.79 17.80 9.59
C ALA A 397 -29.55 17.96 8.07
N ARG A 398 -28.80 17.04 7.45
CA ARG A 398 -28.46 17.06 6.01
C ARG A 398 -29.33 16.12 5.16
N MET A 399 -30.12 15.24 5.78
CA MET A 399 -30.88 14.19 5.11
C MET A 399 -32.33 14.15 5.60
N SER A 400 -33.26 13.83 4.70
CA SER A 400 -34.66 13.63 5.07
C SER A 400 -35.34 12.71 4.06
N PRO A 401 -35.67 11.46 4.43
CA PRO A 401 -35.24 10.72 5.63
C PRO A 401 -33.74 10.37 5.62
N PRO A 402 -33.13 10.15 6.79
CA PRO A 402 -31.70 9.94 6.88
C PRO A 402 -31.28 8.50 6.55
N VAL A 403 -30.32 8.35 5.63
CA VAL A 403 -29.69 7.06 5.23
C VAL A 403 -28.20 7.12 5.50
N LEU A 404 -27.70 6.19 6.31
CA LEU A 404 -26.27 6.10 6.68
C LEU A 404 -25.74 4.70 6.40
N ILE A 405 -24.74 4.62 5.53
CA ILE A 405 -23.96 3.41 5.27
C ILE A 405 -22.58 3.60 5.90
N ASP A 406 -22.35 2.94 7.01
CA ASP A 406 -21.15 3.11 7.83
C ASP A 406 -20.26 1.86 7.77
N ILE A 407 -19.40 1.77 6.75
CA ILE A 407 -18.55 0.59 6.54
C ILE A 407 -17.35 0.52 7.49
N LYS A 408 -17.18 1.52 8.34
CA LYS A 408 -16.07 1.61 9.32
C LYS A 408 -16.53 1.63 10.76
N ASN A 409 -17.86 1.53 11.00
CA ASN A 409 -18.44 1.58 12.32
C ASN A 409 -17.93 2.78 13.13
N LEU A 410 -18.07 3.98 12.53
CA LEU A 410 -17.79 5.25 13.20
C LEU A 410 -18.84 5.55 14.26
N PHE A 411 -20.09 5.13 14.01
CA PHE A 411 -21.23 5.33 14.89
C PHE A 411 -21.74 3.99 15.45
N ASP A 412 -22.24 4.05 16.68
CA ASP A 412 -22.98 2.95 17.26
C ASP A 412 -24.28 2.71 16.48
N ARG A 413 -24.53 1.46 16.11
CA ARG A 413 -25.70 1.05 15.32
C ARG A 413 -27.03 1.37 16.02
N HIS A 414 -27.10 1.04 17.31
CA HIS A 414 -28.35 1.25 18.07
C HIS A 414 -28.64 2.73 18.25
N ALA A 415 -27.61 3.54 18.51
CA ALA A 415 -27.74 4.99 18.60
C ALA A 415 -28.20 5.59 17.25
N ALA A 416 -27.65 5.14 16.12
CA ALA A 416 -28.04 5.62 14.80
C ALA A 416 -29.49 5.23 14.47
N GLN A 417 -29.91 4.00 14.75
CA GLN A 417 -31.28 3.54 14.56
C GLN A 417 -32.24 4.27 15.48
N ALA A 418 -31.92 4.47 16.75
CA ALA A 418 -32.71 5.25 17.70
C ALA A 418 -32.87 6.71 17.27
N ALA A 419 -31.85 7.28 16.60
CA ALA A 419 -31.93 8.60 15.99
C ALA A 419 -32.74 8.64 14.69
N GLY A 420 -33.28 7.50 14.23
CA GLY A 420 -34.17 7.39 13.07
C GLY A 420 -33.47 7.21 11.73
N PHE A 421 -32.20 6.79 11.73
CA PHE A 421 -31.48 6.46 10.49
C PHE A 421 -31.87 5.08 9.96
N TYR A 422 -32.01 4.99 8.62
CA TYR A 422 -31.73 3.74 7.97
C TYR A 422 -30.20 3.54 8.04
N TYR A 423 -29.78 2.62 8.89
CA TYR A 423 -28.36 2.38 9.15
C TYR A 423 -27.94 0.99 8.70
N GLN A 424 -26.87 0.91 7.92
CA GLN A 424 -26.21 -0.35 7.57
C GLN A 424 -24.69 -0.23 7.73
N SER A 425 -24.06 -1.33 8.17
CA SER A 425 -22.61 -1.52 8.24
C SER A 425 -22.21 -2.85 7.60
N LEU A 426 -20.89 -3.06 7.37
CA LEU A 426 -20.36 -4.34 6.93
C LEU A 426 -20.28 -5.36 8.08
#